data_2d50867253ad6a5e6c0ecf08475d898f
#
_entry.id   2d50867253ad6a5e6c0ecf08475d898f
#
_cell.length_a   1.000
_cell.length_b   1.000
_cell.length_c   1.000
_cell.angle_alpha   90.00
_cell.angle_beta   90.00
_cell.angle_gamma   90.00
#
_symmetry.space_group_name_H-M   'P 1'
#
loop_
_entity.id
_entity.type
_entity.pdbx_description
1 polymer ?
#
loop_
_entity_poly.entity_id
_entity_poly.type
_entity_poly.pdbx_seq_one_letter_code
_entity_poly.pdbx_strand_id
1 'polypeptide(L)'
;ITPTDTFCRKGFVTTGTFCDVDELYVLRDRYGSAETVLQQLYAHARNEGVDMCVIPCPVDNREISGIFFPDTGVLIKSDRFVSPENAKTVRAARFLDPEVTALHRQSLTVIEKLSEKLTDEASQTMERAFAVHGEIEKIYSQCIDFGVTDSITKALAIRIFGS
;
A
#
# COMPACT_ATOMS: atom_id res chain seq x y z
N ILE A 1 5.46 -7.65 -8.94
CA ILE A 1 5.19 -6.57 -7.96
C ILE A 1 3.75 -6.17 -8.10
N THR A 2 2.99 -6.27 -7.02
CA THR A 2 1.56 -5.94 -7.03
C THR A 2 1.25 -5.00 -5.88
N PRO A 3 0.95 -3.71 -6.14
CA PRO A 3 0.55 -2.78 -5.08
C PRO A 3 -0.81 -3.20 -4.51
N THR A 4 -0.90 -3.33 -3.19
CA THR A 4 -2.15 -3.63 -2.49
C THR A 4 -2.64 -2.45 -1.67
N ASP A 5 -1.73 -1.59 -1.24
CA ASP A 5 -2.05 -0.40 -0.46
C ASP A 5 -1.65 0.85 -1.25
N THR A 6 -2.41 1.90 -1.11
CA THR A 6 -2.12 3.19 -1.74
C THR A 6 -2.41 4.34 -0.78
N PHE A 7 -1.73 5.44 -0.99
CA PHE A 7 -2.01 6.68 -0.28
C PHE A 7 -2.94 7.57 -1.11
N CYS A 8 -4.01 8.05 -0.51
CA CYS A 8 -4.98 8.91 -1.17
C CYS A 8 -5.52 9.98 -0.20
N ARG A 9 -6.48 10.80 -0.64
CA ARG A 9 -7.14 11.82 0.18
C ARG A 9 -7.79 11.31 1.47
N LYS A 10 -8.05 10.01 1.56
CA LYS A 10 -8.58 9.36 2.76
C LYS A 10 -7.49 8.72 3.63
N GLY A 11 -6.21 9.04 3.35
CA GLY A 11 -5.06 8.39 3.94
C GLY A 11 -4.66 7.11 3.21
N PHE A 12 -4.13 6.16 3.93
CA PHE A 12 -3.77 4.85 3.38
C PHE A 12 -5.00 3.96 3.25
N VAL A 13 -5.17 3.35 2.08
CA VAL A 13 -6.27 2.42 1.80
C VAL A 13 -5.75 1.19 1.07
N THR A 14 -6.36 0.04 1.31
CA THR A 14 -6.12 -1.17 0.53
C THR A 14 -6.93 -1.10 -0.76
N THR A 15 -6.26 -1.17 -1.91
CA THR A 15 -6.89 -1.08 -3.24
C THR A 15 -6.94 -2.40 -3.98
N GLY A 16 -6.17 -3.39 -3.51
CA GLY A 16 -6.12 -4.70 -4.15
C GLY A 16 -5.88 -5.81 -3.13
N THR A 17 -6.38 -6.99 -3.46
CA THR A 17 -6.14 -8.22 -2.70
C THR A 17 -5.67 -9.31 -3.67
N PHE A 18 -4.90 -10.27 -3.19
CA PHE A 18 -4.64 -11.49 -3.92
C PHE A 18 -5.86 -12.39 -3.85
N CYS A 19 -6.23 -13.04 -4.97
CA CYS A 19 -7.44 -13.85 -5.05
C CYS A 19 -7.34 -15.16 -4.25
N ASP A 20 -6.12 -15.67 -4.07
CA ASP A 20 -5.87 -17.03 -3.56
C ASP A 20 -5.04 -16.98 -2.25
N VAL A 21 -5.47 -16.17 -1.29
CA VAL A 21 -4.84 -16.11 0.03
C VAL A 21 -5.55 -17.08 0.97
N ASP A 22 -4.85 -18.15 1.35
CA ASP A 22 -5.32 -19.12 2.34
C ASP A 22 -4.98 -18.69 3.77
N GLU A 23 -3.81 -18.10 3.95
CA GLU A 23 -3.34 -17.64 5.25
C GLU A 23 -2.78 -16.23 5.18
N LEU A 24 -3.27 -15.37 6.07
CA LEU A 24 -2.81 -13.98 6.20
C LEU A 24 -2.08 -13.80 7.54
N TYR A 25 -0.79 -13.43 7.45
CA TYR A 25 0.02 -13.02 8.58
C TYR A 25 0.25 -11.52 8.56
N VAL A 26 -0.02 -10.87 9.67
CA VAL A 26 0.22 -9.43 9.85
C VAL A 26 1.37 -9.23 10.83
N LEU A 27 2.42 -8.60 10.33
CA LEU A 27 3.52 -8.12 11.15
C LEU A 27 3.10 -6.79 11.77
N ARG A 28 2.78 -6.81 13.08
CA ARG A 28 2.55 -5.58 13.82
C ARG A 28 3.83 -4.77 13.87
N ASP A 29 3.83 -3.73 13.07
CA ASP A 29 4.97 -2.83 12.96
C ASP A 29 5.05 -1.90 14.15
N ARG A 30 6.28 -1.69 14.59
CA ARG A 30 6.64 -0.63 15.49
C ARG A 30 8.05 -0.16 15.13
N TYR A 31 8.18 1.12 14.86
CA TYR A 31 9.46 1.72 14.51
C TYR A 31 10.11 1.16 13.22
N GLY A 32 9.34 0.68 12.26
CA GLY A 32 9.85 0.10 11.03
C GLY A 32 10.38 -1.34 11.15
N SER A 33 10.14 -2.02 12.28
CA SER A 33 10.66 -3.38 12.52
C SER A 33 10.11 -4.42 11.55
N ALA A 34 8.89 -4.23 11.02
CA ALA A 34 8.30 -5.15 10.05
C ALA A 34 9.05 -5.14 8.73
N GLU A 35 9.53 -3.98 8.28
CA GLU A 35 10.36 -3.84 7.08
C GLU A 35 11.61 -4.71 7.14
N THR A 36 12.35 -4.65 8.26
CA THR A 36 13.56 -5.47 8.44
C THR A 36 13.25 -6.97 8.34
N VAL A 37 12.14 -7.42 8.93
CA VAL A 37 11.71 -8.83 8.86
C VAL A 37 11.36 -9.23 7.43
N LEU A 38 10.61 -8.38 6.70
CA LEU A 38 10.22 -8.62 5.32
C LEU A 38 11.42 -8.66 4.38
N GLN A 39 12.41 -7.78 4.56
CA GLN A 39 13.64 -7.79 3.77
C GLN A 39 14.45 -9.07 3.98
N GLN A 40 14.57 -9.55 5.23
CA GLN A 40 15.25 -10.81 5.52
C GLN A 40 14.50 -11.99 4.90
N LEU A 41 13.18 -12.03 5.03
CA LEU A 41 12.34 -13.06 4.41
C LEU A 41 12.48 -13.07 2.89
N TYR A 42 12.43 -11.88 2.27
CA TYR A 42 12.64 -11.72 0.84
C TYR A 42 14.00 -12.27 0.39
N ALA A 43 15.06 -11.88 1.09
CA ALA A 43 16.42 -12.35 0.76
C ALA A 43 16.54 -13.87 0.89
N HIS A 44 15.96 -14.44 1.93
CA HIS A 44 15.96 -15.90 2.14
C HIS A 44 15.17 -16.63 1.03
N ALA A 45 13.93 -16.24 0.80
CA ALA A 45 13.08 -16.85 -0.23
C ALA A 45 13.72 -16.76 -1.63
N ARG A 46 14.33 -15.61 -1.95
CA ARG A 46 15.06 -15.44 -3.21
C ARG A 46 16.25 -16.39 -3.34
N ASN A 47 17.02 -16.58 -2.27
CA ASN A 47 18.18 -17.49 -2.28
C ASN A 47 17.76 -18.96 -2.44
N GLU A 48 16.61 -19.34 -1.89
CA GLU A 48 16.04 -20.68 -2.04
C GLU A 48 15.27 -20.87 -3.35
N GLY A 49 15.14 -19.84 -4.18
CA GLY A 49 14.43 -19.90 -5.46
C GLY A 49 12.91 -20.06 -5.32
N VAL A 50 12.34 -19.62 -4.19
CA VAL A 50 10.90 -19.68 -3.93
C VAL A 50 10.18 -18.61 -4.75
N ASP A 51 9.10 -18.99 -5.45
CA ASP A 51 8.27 -18.03 -6.17
C ASP A 51 7.50 -17.12 -5.19
N MET A 52 7.50 -15.81 -5.48
CA MET A 52 6.89 -14.83 -4.60
C MET A 52 6.47 -13.56 -5.34
N CYS A 53 5.39 -12.96 -4.87
CA CYS A 53 4.94 -11.64 -5.30
C CYS A 53 5.27 -10.60 -4.21
N VAL A 54 6.09 -9.61 -4.54
CA VAL A 54 6.49 -8.55 -3.61
C VAL A 54 5.49 -7.40 -3.66
N ILE A 55 5.05 -6.95 -2.49
CA ILE A 55 4.19 -5.80 -2.31
C ILE A 55 5.08 -4.62 -1.89
N PRO A 56 5.21 -3.59 -2.72
CA PRO A 56 6.00 -2.41 -2.38
C PRO A 56 5.31 -1.58 -1.29
N CYS A 57 6.11 -0.83 -0.56
CA CYS A 57 5.61 0.18 0.36
C CYS A 57 4.92 1.32 -0.43
N PRO A 58 3.74 1.77 -0.01
CA PRO A 58 3.01 2.83 -0.71
C PRO A 58 3.67 4.22 -0.62
N VAL A 59 4.66 4.39 0.24
CA VAL A 59 5.40 5.66 0.43
C VAL A 59 6.77 5.61 -0.23
N ASP A 60 7.50 4.51 -0.07
CA ASP A 60 8.81 4.32 -0.69
C ASP A 60 8.86 2.95 -1.36
N ASN A 61 8.83 2.93 -2.68
CA ASN A 61 8.81 1.71 -3.48
C ASN A 61 10.10 0.86 -3.39
N ARG A 62 11.13 1.36 -2.69
CA ARG A 62 12.35 0.60 -2.36
C ARG A 62 12.15 -0.31 -1.15
N GLU A 63 11.15 0.00 -0.31
CA GLU A 63 10.79 -0.79 0.86
C GLU A 63 9.73 -1.84 0.51
N ILE A 64 9.68 -2.91 1.29
CA ILE A 64 8.70 -4.00 1.14
C ILE A 64 7.65 -3.86 2.23
N SER A 65 6.37 -3.78 1.85
CA SER A 65 5.25 -3.80 2.80
C SER A 65 4.60 -5.17 2.96
N GLY A 66 4.90 -6.12 2.07
CA GLY A 66 4.43 -7.49 2.17
C GLY A 66 5.00 -8.41 1.12
N ILE A 67 4.81 -9.71 1.32
CA ILE A 67 5.22 -10.78 0.39
C ILE A 67 4.10 -11.81 0.34
N PHE A 68 3.67 -12.17 -0.86
CA PHE A 68 2.74 -13.25 -1.12
C PHE A 68 3.48 -14.42 -1.76
N PHE A 69 3.23 -15.63 -1.26
CA PHE A 69 3.77 -16.89 -1.76
C PHE A 69 2.64 -17.67 -2.45
N PRO A 70 2.59 -17.67 -3.80
CA PRO A 70 1.48 -18.27 -4.55
C PRO A 70 1.32 -19.78 -4.30
N ASP A 71 2.43 -20.50 -4.23
CA ASP A 71 2.41 -21.96 -4.06
C ASP A 71 1.79 -22.43 -2.75
N THR A 72 1.82 -21.58 -1.72
CA THR A 72 1.30 -21.90 -0.38
C THR A 72 0.07 -21.09 0.01
N GLY A 73 -0.33 -20.12 -0.82
CA GLY A 73 -1.42 -19.20 -0.51
C GLY A 73 -1.15 -18.31 0.71
N VAL A 74 0.13 -18.14 1.11
CA VAL A 74 0.51 -17.38 2.31
C VAL A 74 0.82 -15.94 1.95
N LEU A 75 0.12 -14.99 2.58
CA LEU A 75 0.42 -13.57 2.51
C LEU A 75 0.95 -13.08 3.86
N ILE A 76 2.12 -12.44 3.84
CA ILE A 76 2.73 -11.80 5.00
C ILE A 76 2.86 -10.31 4.71
N LYS A 77 2.23 -9.44 5.51
CA LYS A 77 2.31 -7.98 5.31
C LYS A 77 2.45 -7.21 6.62
N SER A 78 2.99 -6.00 6.52
CA SER A 78 3.02 -5.03 7.62
C SER A 78 1.66 -4.39 7.83
N ASP A 79 1.30 -4.05 9.09
CA ASP A 79 0.16 -3.23 9.43
C ASP A 79 0.49 -1.72 9.54
N ARG A 80 1.67 -1.32 9.12
CA ARG A 80 2.16 0.07 9.25
C ARG A 80 1.19 1.10 8.68
N PHE A 81 0.52 0.77 7.58
CA PHE A 81 -0.37 1.69 6.88
C PHE A 81 -1.83 1.26 6.95
N VAL A 82 -2.10 -0.02 6.75
CA VAL A 82 -3.44 -0.60 6.81
C VAL A 82 -3.39 -1.91 7.57
N SER A 83 -4.20 -2.01 8.61
CA SER A 83 -4.34 -3.25 9.39
C SER A 83 -5.48 -4.10 8.83
N PRO A 84 -5.20 -5.26 8.25
CA PRO A 84 -6.24 -6.18 7.78
C PRO A 84 -7.01 -6.80 8.95
N GLU A 85 -8.29 -7.05 8.74
CA GLU A 85 -9.12 -7.82 9.66
C GLU A 85 -8.88 -9.34 9.48
N ASN A 86 -9.12 -10.11 10.53
CA ASN A 86 -9.05 -11.58 10.52
C ASN A 86 -7.69 -12.19 10.16
N ALA A 87 -6.59 -11.53 10.54
CA ALA A 87 -5.24 -12.00 10.27
C ALA A 87 -4.56 -12.62 11.50
N LYS A 88 -3.67 -13.59 11.28
CA LYS A 88 -2.75 -14.09 12.29
C LYS A 88 -1.69 -13.02 12.56
N THR A 89 -1.63 -12.52 13.79
CA THR A 89 -0.77 -11.37 14.12
C THR A 89 0.57 -11.80 14.73
N VAL A 90 1.65 -11.26 14.19
CA VAL A 90 3.01 -11.41 14.72
C VAL A 90 3.56 -10.03 15.13
N ARG A 91 4.01 -9.89 16.37
CA ARG A 91 4.61 -8.63 16.85
C ARG A 91 6.04 -8.50 16.34
N ALA A 92 6.28 -7.69 15.32
CA ALA A 92 7.62 -7.48 14.75
C ALA A 92 8.59 -6.84 15.77
N ALA A 93 8.08 -6.02 16.68
CA ALA A 93 8.89 -5.41 17.75
C ALA A 93 9.59 -6.43 18.69
N ARG A 94 9.18 -7.70 18.71
CA ARG A 94 9.88 -8.77 19.48
C ARG A 94 11.28 -9.06 18.96
N PHE A 95 11.58 -8.67 17.75
CA PHE A 95 12.89 -8.84 17.11
C PHE A 95 13.82 -7.63 17.31
N LEU A 96 13.32 -6.56 17.95
CA LEU A 96 14.14 -5.40 18.30
C LEU A 96 14.91 -5.66 19.59
N ASP A 97 16.12 -5.08 19.67
CA ASP A 97 16.88 -5.06 20.90
C ASP A 97 16.17 -4.17 21.94
N PRO A 98 15.77 -4.73 23.10
CA PRO A 98 15.03 -3.98 24.11
C PRO A 98 15.85 -2.88 24.77
N GLU A 99 17.19 -3.04 24.91
CA GLU A 99 18.06 -2.03 25.54
C GLU A 99 18.21 -0.84 24.62
N VAL A 100 18.48 -1.07 23.32
CA VAL A 100 18.57 -0.03 22.30
C VAL A 100 17.23 0.69 22.14
N THR A 101 16.13 -0.04 22.13
CA THR A 101 14.79 0.53 22.03
C THR A 101 14.46 1.43 23.24
N ALA A 102 14.83 1.00 24.44
CA ALA A 102 14.62 1.79 25.66
C ALA A 102 15.44 3.09 25.63
N LEU A 103 16.70 3.01 25.19
CA LEU A 103 17.60 4.18 25.06
C LEU A 103 17.04 5.25 24.11
N HIS A 104 16.43 4.83 22.99
CA HIS A 104 15.92 5.75 21.96
C HIS A 104 14.41 6.00 22.04
N ARG A 105 13.73 5.52 23.07
CA ARG A 105 12.25 5.55 23.19
C ARG A 105 11.63 6.92 22.95
N GLN A 106 12.22 7.99 23.51
CA GLN A 106 11.68 9.33 23.36
C GLN A 106 11.77 9.81 21.90
N SER A 107 12.93 9.64 21.27
CA SER A 107 13.13 9.99 19.86
C SER A 107 12.21 9.22 18.94
N LEU A 108 12.07 7.91 19.16
CA LEU A 108 11.18 7.04 18.38
C LEU A 108 9.71 7.49 18.49
N THR A 109 9.26 7.84 19.72
CA THR A 109 7.89 8.35 19.93
C THR A 109 7.65 9.70 19.23
N VAL A 110 8.64 10.58 19.20
CA VAL A 110 8.55 11.86 18.50
C VAL A 110 8.44 11.63 16.98
N ILE A 111 9.27 10.73 16.44
CA ILE A 111 9.26 10.39 15.02
C ILE A 111 7.92 9.77 14.61
N GLU A 112 7.36 8.85 15.40
CA GLU A 112 6.03 8.28 15.13
C GLU A 112 4.96 9.37 15.03
N LYS A 113 4.86 10.23 16.05
CA LYS A 113 3.88 11.33 16.07
C LYS A 113 4.06 12.32 14.91
N LEU A 114 5.31 12.59 14.54
CA LEU A 114 5.61 13.47 13.41
C LEU A 114 5.18 12.81 12.09
N SER A 115 5.45 11.52 11.92
CA SER A 115 5.02 10.75 10.74
C SER A 115 3.49 10.73 10.59
N GLU A 116 2.76 10.49 11.69
CA GLU A 116 1.29 10.55 11.70
C GLU A 116 0.79 11.93 11.28
N LYS A 117 1.33 12.99 11.89
CA LYS A 117 0.95 14.37 11.56
C LYS A 117 1.22 14.73 10.09
N LEU A 118 2.38 14.35 9.55
CA LEU A 118 2.71 14.59 8.15
C LEU A 118 1.77 13.82 7.21
N THR A 119 1.39 12.60 7.57
CA THR A 119 0.42 11.80 6.82
C THR A 119 -0.95 12.47 6.79
N ASP A 120 -1.42 12.99 7.92
CA ASP A 120 -2.69 13.71 8.02
C ASP A 120 -2.67 15.01 7.19
N GLU A 121 -1.61 15.80 7.29
CA GLU A 121 -1.45 17.03 6.51
C GLU A 121 -1.39 16.76 5.01
N ALA A 122 -0.72 15.67 4.60
CA ALA A 122 -0.67 15.25 3.20
C ALA A 122 -2.06 14.84 2.70
N SER A 123 -2.82 14.06 3.48
CA SER A 123 -4.20 13.67 3.15
C SER A 123 -5.12 14.89 2.98
N GLN A 124 -5.05 15.85 3.90
CA GLN A 124 -5.82 17.10 3.82
C GLN A 124 -5.45 17.94 2.60
N THR A 125 -4.17 17.94 2.23
CA THR A 125 -3.70 18.66 1.04
C THR A 125 -4.22 18.00 -0.24
N MET A 126 -4.21 16.67 -0.31
CA MET A 126 -4.80 15.92 -1.42
C MET A 126 -6.32 16.15 -1.52
N GLU A 127 -7.02 16.20 -0.40
CA GLU A 127 -8.47 16.50 -0.37
C GLU A 127 -8.77 17.88 -0.95
N ARG A 128 -7.99 18.90 -0.57
CA ARG A 128 -8.11 20.25 -1.12
C ARG A 128 -7.80 20.27 -2.62
N ALA A 129 -6.74 19.61 -3.05
CA ALA A 129 -6.41 19.52 -4.48
C ALA A 129 -7.50 18.80 -5.27
N PHE A 130 -8.11 17.76 -4.72
CA PHE A 130 -9.23 17.05 -5.34
C PHE A 130 -10.47 17.93 -5.47
N ALA A 131 -10.78 18.75 -4.46
CA ALA A 131 -11.89 19.69 -4.53
C ALA A 131 -11.71 20.71 -5.66
N VAL A 132 -10.51 21.32 -5.76
CA VAL A 132 -10.17 22.25 -6.84
C VAL A 132 -10.23 21.57 -8.21
N HIS A 133 -9.73 20.34 -8.31
CA HIS A 133 -9.80 19.55 -9.55
C HIS A 133 -11.26 19.34 -10.00
N GLY A 134 -12.16 19.02 -9.05
CA GLY A 134 -13.58 18.88 -9.34
C GLY A 134 -14.27 20.18 -9.83
N GLU A 135 -13.78 21.34 -9.40
CA GLU A 135 -14.26 22.62 -9.95
C GLU A 135 -13.79 22.83 -11.38
N ILE A 136 -12.54 22.49 -11.67
CA ILE A 136 -11.99 22.55 -13.03
C ILE A 136 -12.74 21.57 -13.96
N GLU A 137 -12.99 20.35 -13.51
CA GLU A 137 -13.76 19.35 -14.27
C GLU A 137 -15.17 19.85 -14.64
N LYS A 138 -15.85 20.57 -13.75
CA LYS A 138 -17.15 21.17 -14.06
C LYS A 138 -17.07 22.18 -15.20
N ILE A 139 -15.99 22.92 -15.29
CA ILE A 139 -15.77 23.88 -16.38
C ILE A 139 -15.51 23.15 -17.70
N TYR A 140 -14.58 22.19 -17.67
CA TYR A 140 -14.23 21.41 -18.86
C TYR A 140 -15.38 20.56 -19.38
N SER A 141 -16.19 19.96 -18.51
CA SER A 141 -17.32 19.13 -18.91
C SER A 141 -18.38 19.90 -19.74
N GLN A 142 -18.46 21.22 -19.56
CA GLN A 142 -19.34 22.06 -20.37
C GLN A 142 -18.82 22.30 -21.79
N CYS A 143 -17.51 22.09 -22.00
CA CYS A 143 -16.85 22.29 -23.29
C CYS A 143 -16.64 20.98 -24.08
N ILE A 144 -16.90 19.83 -23.46
CA ILE A 144 -16.69 18.52 -24.08
C ILE A 144 -18.00 18.03 -24.70
N ASP A 145 -17.94 17.70 -26.00
CA ASP A 145 -19.03 16.97 -26.65
C ASP A 145 -18.89 15.45 -26.35
N PHE A 146 -19.61 15.00 -25.33
CA PHE A 146 -19.63 13.61 -24.95
C PHE A 146 -20.17 12.65 -26.03
N GLY A 147 -21.05 13.17 -26.95
CA GLY A 147 -21.56 12.39 -28.08
C GLY A 147 -20.46 11.99 -29.06
N VAL A 148 -19.51 12.90 -29.31
CA VAL A 148 -18.33 12.61 -30.14
C VAL A 148 -17.43 11.59 -29.44
N THR A 149 -17.18 11.76 -28.13
CA THR A 149 -16.36 10.84 -27.34
C THR A 149 -16.96 9.43 -27.35
N ASP A 150 -18.25 9.29 -27.12
CA ASP A 150 -18.96 8.01 -27.14
C ASP A 150 -18.89 7.33 -28.52
N SER A 151 -19.01 8.12 -29.60
CA SER A 151 -18.91 7.61 -30.97
C SER A 151 -17.52 7.05 -31.26
N ILE A 152 -16.45 7.76 -30.84
CA ILE A 152 -15.07 7.29 -30.96
C ILE A 152 -14.83 6.02 -30.13
N THR A 153 -15.31 6.00 -28.88
CA THR A 153 -15.17 4.86 -27.98
C THR A 153 -15.84 3.62 -28.55
N LYS A 154 -17.07 3.74 -29.09
CA LYS A 154 -17.78 2.66 -29.76
C LYS A 154 -17.02 2.14 -31.00
N ALA A 155 -16.52 3.04 -31.83
CA ALA A 155 -15.75 2.67 -33.01
C ALA A 155 -14.45 1.92 -32.63
N LEU A 156 -13.76 2.36 -31.59
CA LEU A 156 -12.59 1.67 -31.06
C LEU A 156 -12.93 0.29 -30.47
N ALA A 157 -14.01 0.20 -29.70
CA ALA A 157 -14.46 -1.06 -29.11
C ALA A 157 -14.78 -2.10 -30.20
N ILE A 158 -15.50 -1.71 -31.26
CA ILE A 158 -15.78 -2.57 -32.40
C ILE A 158 -14.48 -3.03 -33.08
N ARG A 159 -13.52 -2.12 -33.24
CA ARG A 159 -12.23 -2.43 -33.88
C ARG A 159 -11.37 -3.39 -33.06
N ILE A 160 -11.41 -3.30 -31.73
CA ILE A 160 -10.57 -4.10 -30.81
C ILE A 160 -11.23 -5.44 -30.50
N PHE A 161 -12.53 -5.45 -30.23
CA PHE A 161 -13.25 -6.61 -29.71
C PHE A 161 -14.16 -7.31 -30.76
N GLY A 162 -14.35 -6.71 -31.94
CA GLY A 162 -15.06 -7.34 -33.06
C GLY A 162 -16.57 -7.48 -32.88
N SER A 163 -17.17 -6.71 -31.96
CA SER A 163 -18.62 -6.75 -31.67
C SER A 163 -19.20 -5.35 -31.55
#